data_22ca0c8375c3f8030751470bebccdfd0
#
_entry.id   22ca0c8375c3f8030751470bebccdfd0
#
_cell.length_a   1.000
_cell.length_b   1.000
_cell.length_c   1.000
_cell.angle_alpha   90.00
_cell.angle_beta   90.00
_cell.angle_gamma   90.00
#
_symmetry.space_group_name_H-M   'P 1'
#
loop_
_entity.id
_entity.type
_entity.pdbx_description
1 polymer ?
#
loop_
_entity_poly.entity_id
_entity_poly.type
_entity_poly.pdbx_seq_one_letter_code
_entity_poly.pdbx_strand_id
1 'polypeptide(L)'
;MPLIVPLLLSVMPAGSEPLASVYSGHQFGVWAGQLGDGRAHLLGEINGTEGSFEVQLKGAGMTPYSRMGDGRAVLRSSVREYLASHAMRGLGIPTTQALSLVSARNPVRRETLETAAVVARVAPSFIRFGSFEHWAARRRPDLLRVLADYVIDRFYPECRAESTPKTSASHNHASQAN
;
A
#
# COMPACT_ATOMS: atom_id res chain seq x y z
N MET A 1 20.72 11.67 -10.52
CA MET A 1 21.19 10.41 -11.11
C MET A 1 20.01 9.48 -11.20
N PRO A 2 19.62 8.96 -12.36
CA PRO A 2 18.32 8.28 -12.46
C PRO A 2 18.38 6.91 -11.76
N LEU A 3 17.50 6.73 -10.79
CA LEU A 3 17.16 5.45 -10.12
C LEU A 3 16.60 4.37 -11.09
N ILE A 4 16.59 4.66 -12.38
CA ILE A 4 15.86 3.89 -13.40
C ILE A 4 16.64 2.63 -13.84
N VAL A 5 17.96 2.63 -13.72
CA VAL A 5 18.80 1.55 -14.28
C VAL A 5 18.75 0.24 -13.49
N PRO A 6 18.76 0.22 -12.15
CA PRO A 6 18.65 -1.03 -11.40
C PRO A 6 17.28 -1.71 -11.49
N LEU A 7 16.21 -0.93 -11.66
CA LEU A 7 14.84 -1.42 -11.76
C LEU A 7 14.56 -2.20 -13.05
N LEU A 8 15.36 -1.98 -14.09
CA LEU A 8 15.22 -2.64 -15.40
C LEU A 8 15.84 -4.04 -15.45
N LEU A 9 16.71 -4.39 -14.50
CA LEU A 9 17.61 -5.54 -14.66
C LEU A 9 17.28 -6.73 -13.76
N SER A 10 16.10 -6.80 -13.15
CA SER A 10 15.75 -7.88 -12.20
C SER A 10 16.72 -8.00 -11.01
N VAL A 11 17.50 -6.96 -10.75
CA VAL A 11 18.40 -6.89 -9.61
C VAL A 11 17.73 -6.04 -8.55
N MET A 12 17.49 -6.66 -7.40
CA MET A 12 16.93 -5.95 -6.25
C MET A 12 17.97 -4.96 -5.70
N PRO A 13 17.55 -3.74 -5.32
CA PRO A 13 18.44 -2.82 -4.63
C PRO A 13 19.00 -3.46 -3.36
N ALA A 14 20.27 -3.21 -3.06
CA ALA A 14 20.88 -3.70 -1.83
C ALA A 14 20.10 -3.19 -0.61
N GLY A 15 19.79 -4.09 0.32
CA GLY A 15 19.01 -3.77 1.52
C GLY A 15 17.49 -3.81 1.34
N SER A 16 16.96 -4.11 0.13
CA SER A 16 15.52 -4.32 -0.04
C SER A 16 15.10 -5.72 0.39
N GLU A 17 13.98 -5.80 1.09
CA GLU A 17 13.32 -7.05 1.50
C GLU A 17 11.94 -7.14 0.82
N PRO A 18 11.86 -7.69 -0.41
CA PRO A 18 10.64 -7.68 -1.17
C PRO A 18 9.52 -8.44 -0.49
N LEU A 19 8.40 -7.78 -0.30
CA LEU A 19 7.19 -8.34 0.27
C LEU A 19 6.03 -8.26 -0.72
N ALA A 20 5.11 -9.21 -0.62
CA ALA A 20 3.80 -9.14 -1.27
C ALA A 20 2.73 -9.25 -0.17
N SER A 21 1.84 -8.26 -0.09
CA SER A 21 0.83 -8.21 0.95
C SER A 21 -0.37 -9.08 0.62
N VAL A 22 -0.89 -9.78 1.65
CA VAL A 22 -2.19 -10.45 1.59
C VAL A 22 -3.28 -9.48 2.00
N TYR A 23 -4.41 -9.56 1.33
CA TYR A 23 -5.63 -8.83 1.69
C TYR A 23 -6.86 -9.57 1.18
N SER A 24 -8.04 -9.17 1.59
CA SER A 24 -9.32 -9.67 1.10
C SER A 24 -10.11 -8.53 0.45
N GLY A 25 -11.24 -8.82 -0.15
CA GLY A 25 -12.10 -7.80 -0.70
C GLY A 25 -13.06 -8.32 -1.76
N HIS A 26 -13.71 -7.39 -2.41
CA HIS A 26 -14.68 -7.67 -3.46
C HIS A 26 -14.08 -7.49 -4.84
N GLN A 27 -14.41 -8.39 -5.75
CA GLN A 27 -14.13 -8.26 -7.18
C GLN A 27 -15.46 -8.41 -7.93
N PHE A 28 -15.78 -7.44 -8.79
CA PHE A 28 -17.04 -7.41 -9.55
C PHE A 28 -18.31 -7.57 -8.66
N GLY A 29 -18.31 -6.94 -7.49
CA GLY A 29 -19.41 -6.99 -6.54
C GLY A 29 -19.51 -8.27 -5.71
N VAL A 30 -18.63 -9.23 -5.92
CA VAL A 30 -18.61 -10.51 -5.20
C VAL A 30 -17.42 -10.56 -4.24
N TRP A 31 -17.64 -11.07 -3.03
CA TRP A 31 -16.58 -11.33 -2.07
C TRP A 31 -15.61 -12.38 -2.62
N ALA A 32 -14.38 -11.98 -2.86
CA ALA A 32 -13.35 -12.83 -3.44
C ALA A 32 -12.52 -13.61 -2.40
N GLY A 33 -12.80 -13.40 -1.11
CA GLY A 33 -12.03 -14.01 -0.03
C GLY A 33 -10.58 -13.54 -0.03
N GLN A 34 -9.63 -14.45 -0.17
CA GLN A 34 -8.21 -14.10 -0.20
C GLN A 34 -7.80 -13.57 -1.57
N LEU A 35 -7.28 -12.38 -1.56
CA LEU A 35 -6.54 -11.72 -2.63
C LEU A 35 -5.10 -11.51 -2.16
N GLY A 36 -4.38 -10.66 -2.86
CA GLY A 36 -3.02 -10.24 -2.50
C GLY A 36 -2.37 -9.48 -3.65
N ASP A 37 -1.19 -9.00 -3.40
CA ASP A 37 -0.38 -8.28 -4.38
C ASP A 37 0.18 -9.25 -5.44
N GLY A 38 -0.70 -9.77 -6.32
CA GLY A 38 -0.35 -10.79 -7.31
C GLY A 38 0.64 -10.35 -8.41
N ARG A 39 1.00 -9.07 -8.44
CA ARG A 39 1.99 -8.50 -9.37
C ARG A 39 2.68 -7.26 -8.81
N ALA A 40 2.67 -7.09 -7.50
CA ALA A 40 3.28 -5.95 -6.85
C ALA A 40 4.21 -6.42 -5.74
N HIS A 41 5.39 -5.82 -5.66
CA HIS A 41 6.45 -6.12 -4.72
C HIS A 41 6.76 -4.85 -3.93
N LEU A 42 6.48 -4.86 -2.63
CA LEU A 42 6.95 -3.83 -1.72
C LEU A 42 8.45 -4.05 -1.49
N LEU A 43 9.25 -3.02 -1.76
CA LEU A 43 10.72 -3.11 -1.64
C LEU A 43 11.23 -2.68 -0.26
N GLY A 44 10.46 -1.86 0.44
CA GLY A 44 10.83 -1.24 1.70
C GLY A 44 10.41 0.22 1.76
N GLU A 45 11.00 0.95 2.68
CA GLU A 45 10.72 2.37 2.92
C GLU A 45 11.92 3.24 2.56
N ILE A 46 11.63 4.47 2.15
CA ILE A 46 12.59 5.53 1.97
C ILE A 46 12.18 6.76 2.78
N ASN A 47 13.15 7.43 3.39
CA ASN A 47 12.92 8.68 4.09
C ASN A 47 13.15 9.85 3.13
N GLY A 48 12.13 10.66 2.96
CA GLY A 48 12.17 11.92 2.22
C GLY A 48 12.02 13.13 3.14
N THR A 49 12.03 14.31 2.56
CA THR A 49 11.82 15.58 3.30
C THR A 49 10.39 15.72 3.84
N GLU A 50 9.44 15.07 3.21
CA GLU A 50 8.00 15.08 3.57
C GLU A 50 7.59 13.88 4.44
N GLY A 51 8.53 13.03 4.85
CA GLY A 51 8.28 11.85 5.67
C GLY A 51 8.80 10.55 5.07
N SER A 52 8.36 9.44 5.61
CA SER A 52 8.69 8.10 5.14
C SER A 52 7.67 7.61 4.13
N PHE A 53 8.15 6.97 3.06
CA PHE A 53 7.33 6.45 1.98
C PHE A 53 7.71 5.02 1.66
N GLU A 54 6.71 4.17 1.53
CA GLU A 54 6.85 2.82 0.99
C GLU A 54 7.07 2.88 -0.52
N VAL A 55 7.99 2.04 -1.02
CA VAL A 55 8.28 1.90 -2.46
C VAL A 55 7.80 0.54 -2.93
N GLN A 56 7.00 0.53 -3.98
CA GLN A 56 6.44 -0.69 -4.53
C GLN A 56 6.63 -0.76 -6.05
N LEU A 57 7.05 -1.93 -6.55
CA LEU A 57 7.08 -2.23 -7.99
C LEU A 57 5.82 -2.98 -8.40
N LYS A 58 5.16 -2.53 -9.45
CA LYS A 58 4.00 -3.20 -10.02
C LYS A 58 4.29 -3.70 -11.43
N GLY A 59 4.09 -4.99 -11.64
CA GLY A 59 4.34 -5.65 -12.93
C GLY A 59 5.73 -6.27 -13.05
N ALA A 60 6.49 -6.35 -11.96
CA ALA A 60 7.87 -6.83 -11.95
C ALA A 60 8.02 -8.36 -11.97
N GLY A 61 6.93 -9.09 -11.82
CA GLY A 61 6.94 -10.56 -11.84
C GLY A 61 5.96 -11.18 -10.87
N MET A 62 6.09 -12.50 -10.72
CA MET A 62 5.22 -13.30 -9.87
C MET A 62 5.46 -13.07 -8.39
N THR A 63 4.38 -13.21 -7.62
CA THR A 63 4.37 -13.25 -6.16
C THR A 63 3.62 -14.50 -5.70
N PRO A 64 3.63 -14.84 -4.41
CA PRO A 64 2.79 -15.93 -3.88
C PRO A 64 1.29 -15.74 -4.16
N TYR A 65 0.86 -14.53 -4.49
CA TYR A 65 -0.55 -14.19 -4.74
C TYR A 65 -0.90 -14.01 -6.22
N SER A 66 0.00 -14.36 -7.14
CA SER A 66 -0.24 -14.22 -8.59
C SER A 66 -1.32 -15.16 -9.12
N ARG A 67 -1.68 -16.17 -8.34
CA ARG A 67 -2.62 -17.24 -8.76
C ARG A 67 -2.11 -17.89 -10.05
N MET A 68 -2.88 -17.89 -11.12
CA MET A 68 -2.46 -18.36 -12.44
C MET A 68 -1.89 -17.26 -13.36
N GLY A 69 -1.67 -16.05 -12.81
CA GLY A 69 -1.13 -14.92 -13.57
C GLY A 69 0.40 -14.94 -13.61
N ASP A 70 0.95 -14.21 -14.57
CA ASP A 70 2.40 -14.07 -14.78
C ASP A 70 3.05 -12.98 -13.92
N GLY A 71 2.27 -12.29 -13.07
CA GLY A 71 2.76 -11.20 -12.23
C GLY A 71 3.18 -9.95 -12.98
N ARG A 72 2.91 -9.86 -14.27
CA ARG A 72 3.36 -8.75 -15.13
C ARG A 72 2.23 -7.76 -15.42
N ALA A 73 2.60 -6.53 -15.75
CA ALA A 73 1.69 -5.50 -16.21
C ALA A 73 1.95 -5.19 -17.68
N VAL A 74 0.92 -4.74 -18.39
CA VAL A 74 1.02 -4.31 -19.77
C VAL A 74 1.16 -2.79 -19.86
N LEU A 75 1.90 -2.30 -20.84
CA LEU A 75 2.24 -0.88 -21.00
C LEU A 75 0.99 0.00 -21.05
N ARG A 76 -0.03 -0.38 -21.82
CA ARG A 76 -1.27 0.43 -21.97
C ARG A 76 -1.98 0.70 -20.64
N SER A 77 -2.02 -0.29 -19.74
CA SER A 77 -2.65 -0.12 -18.43
C SER A 77 -1.73 0.63 -17.46
N SER A 78 -0.44 0.45 -17.59
CA SER A 78 0.57 1.13 -16.78
C SER A 78 0.67 2.62 -17.10
N VAL A 79 0.53 3.00 -18.38
CA VAL A 79 0.41 4.41 -18.79
C VAL A 79 -0.82 5.06 -18.16
N ARG A 80 -1.98 4.38 -18.17
CA ARG A 80 -3.18 4.92 -17.52
C ARG A 80 -2.99 5.12 -16.02
N GLU A 81 -2.38 4.16 -15.34
CA GLU A 81 -2.10 4.26 -13.91
C GLU A 81 -1.14 5.42 -13.62
N TYR A 82 -0.09 5.57 -14.42
CA TYR A 82 0.87 6.65 -14.32
C TYR A 82 0.19 8.02 -14.44
N LEU A 83 -0.54 8.22 -15.53
CA LEU A 83 -1.24 9.49 -15.79
C LEU A 83 -2.32 9.78 -14.74
N ALA A 84 -3.11 8.76 -14.35
CA ALA A 84 -4.14 8.93 -13.34
C ALA A 84 -3.56 9.34 -11.97
N SER A 85 -2.43 8.77 -11.57
CA SER A 85 -1.79 9.14 -10.30
C SER A 85 -1.35 10.60 -10.27
N HIS A 86 -0.80 11.09 -11.37
CA HIS A 86 -0.42 12.50 -11.50
C HIS A 86 -1.64 13.43 -11.57
N ALA A 87 -2.68 13.05 -12.29
CA ALA A 87 -3.92 13.81 -12.38
C ALA A 87 -4.59 13.94 -11.01
N MET A 88 -4.71 12.85 -10.26
CA MET A 88 -5.29 12.86 -8.92
C MET A 88 -4.49 13.75 -7.96
N ARG A 89 -3.17 13.68 -8.01
CA ARG A 89 -2.32 14.59 -7.22
C ARG A 89 -2.56 16.06 -7.59
N GLY A 90 -2.62 16.35 -8.90
CA GLY A 90 -2.91 17.71 -9.40
C GLY A 90 -4.27 18.25 -8.96
N LEU A 91 -5.23 17.37 -8.71
CA LEU A 91 -6.55 17.69 -8.15
C LEU A 91 -6.58 17.79 -6.61
N GLY A 92 -5.43 17.59 -5.95
CA GLY A 92 -5.34 17.61 -4.48
C GLY A 92 -5.93 16.36 -3.80
N ILE A 93 -6.15 15.27 -4.55
CA ILE A 93 -6.70 14.02 -4.03
C ILE A 93 -5.55 13.13 -3.56
N PRO A 94 -5.52 12.73 -2.27
CA PRO A 94 -4.51 11.80 -1.77
C PRO A 94 -4.54 10.49 -2.55
N THR A 95 -3.40 10.08 -3.08
CA THR A 95 -3.29 8.87 -3.89
C THR A 95 -1.85 8.35 -3.90
N THR A 96 -1.70 7.08 -4.26
CA THR A 96 -0.40 6.48 -4.57
C THR A 96 0.21 7.20 -5.77
N GLN A 97 1.48 7.61 -5.66
CA GLN A 97 2.20 8.29 -6.73
C GLN A 97 2.97 7.29 -7.59
N ALA A 98 2.83 7.38 -8.90
CA ALA A 98 3.72 6.70 -9.82
C ALA A 98 5.02 7.50 -9.95
N LEU A 99 6.11 6.90 -9.51
CA LEU A 99 7.44 7.51 -9.55
C LEU A 99 8.10 7.35 -10.93
N SER A 100 7.96 6.16 -11.52
CA SER A 100 8.49 5.86 -12.85
C SER A 100 7.67 4.79 -13.56
N LEU A 101 7.73 4.83 -14.88
CA LEU A 101 7.16 3.82 -15.77
C LEU A 101 8.25 3.36 -16.73
N VAL A 102 8.50 2.06 -16.76
CA VAL A 102 9.53 1.46 -17.59
C VAL A 102 8.92 0.34 -18.42
N SER A 103 9.13 0.38 -19.74
CA SER A 103 8.76 -0.72 -20.62
C SER A 103 9.77 -1.86 -20.52
N ALA A 104 9.30 -3.10 -20.54
CA ALA A 104 10.16 -4.29 -20.56
C ALA A 104 10.29 -4.83 -22.00
N ARG A 105 11.45 -5.39 -22.30
CA ARG A 105 11.73 -5.95 -23.63
C ARG A 105 10.93 -7.22 -23.94
N ASN A 106 10.69 -8.03 -22.91
CA ASN A 106 9.96 -9.28 -23.07
C ASN A 106 8.46 -9.03 -23.15
N PRO A 107 7.78 -9.43 -24.22
CA PRO A 107 6.34 -9.26 -24.36
C PRO A 107 5.58 -10.10 -23.33
N VAL A 108 4.34 -9.71 -23.09
CA VAL A 108 3.39 -10.38 -22.21
C VAL A 108 2.22 -10.88 -23.04
N ARG A 109 1.85 -12.12 -22.87
CA ARG A 109 0.68 -12.69 -23.54
C ARG A 109 -0.59 -12.31 -22.76
N ARG A 110 -1.52 -11.68 -23.47
CA ARG A 110 -2.90 -11.41 -23.05
C ARG A 110 -3.82 -11.96 -24.13
N GLU A 111 -4.77 -11.25 -24.61
CA GLU A 111 -5.51 -11.60 -25.83
C GLU A 111 -4.57 -11.63 -27.06
N THR A 112 -3.62 -10.70 -27.05
CA THR A 112 -2.53 -10.58 -28.02
C THR A 112 -1.19 -10.50 -27.28
N LEU A 113 -0.08 -10.47 -28.03
CA LEU A 113 1.23 -10.15 -27.45
C LEU A 113 1.31 -8.64 -27.24
N GLU A 114 1.53 -8.21 -26.01
CA GLU A 114 1.61 -6.82 -25.60
C GLU A 114 2.96 -6.49 -24.98
N THR A 115 3.34 -5.24 -25.06
CA THR A 115 4.53 -4.73 -24.36
C THR A 115 4.30 -4.76 -22.85
N ALA A 116 5.21 -5.39 -22.12
CA ALA A 116 5.21 -5.37 -20.67
C ALA A 116 5.75 -4.03 -20.13
N ALA A 117 5.35 -3.71 -18.91
CA ALA A 117 5.87 -2.55 -18.20
C ALA A 117 5.93 -2.78 -16.70
N VAL A 118 6.79 -2.03 -16.04
CA VAL A 118 6.91 -1.96 -14.58
C VAL A 118 6.66 -0.52 -14.15
N VAL A 119 5.79 -0.34 -13.17
CA VAL A 119 5.54 0.96 -12.53
C VAL A 119 6.15 0.93 -11.13
N ALA A 120 7.06 1.84 -10.84
CA ALA A 120 7.47 2.12 -9.48
C ALA A 120 6.46 3.10 -8.87
N ARG A 121 5.97 2.76 -7.68
CA ARG A 121 4.98 3.55 -6.94
C ARG A 121 5.50 3.88 -5.56
N VAL A 122 5.07 5.02 -5.05
CA VAL A 122 5.34 5.46 -3.68
C VAL A 122 4.05 5.91 -3.00
N ALA A 123 3.94 5.61 -1.73
CA ALA A 123 2.84 6.06 -0.87
C ALA A 123 3.32 6.08 0.59
N PRO A 124 2.69 6.84 1.49
CA PRO A 124 2.95 6.70 2.92
C PRO A 124 2.71 5.28 3.42
N SER A 125 1.74 4.57 2.82
CA SER A 125 1.48 3.14 3.05
C SER A 125 0.74 2.49 1.89
N PHE A 126 0.94 1.18 1.70
CA PHE A 126 0.14 0.33 0.82
C PHE A 126 -0.85 -0.57 1.59
N ILE A 127 -1.02 -0.35 2.89
CA ILE A 127 -2.08 -0.99 3.69
C ILE A 127 -3.45 -0.60 3.13
N ARG A 128 -4.38 -1.54 3.11
CA ARG A 128 -5.73 -1.41 2.54
C ARG A 128 -6.78 -1.78 3.56
N PHE A 129 -8.01 -1.35 3.37
CA PHE A 129 -9.14 -1.89 4.12
C PHE A 129 -9.20 -3.42 4.04
N GLY A 130 -8.91 -3.99 2.86
CA GLY A 130 -8.83 -5.42 2.66
C GLY A 130 -7.80 -6.16 3.51
N SER A 131 -6.78 -5.48 4.03
CA SER A 131 -5.84 -6.05 4.97
C SER A 131 -6.51 -6.32 6.32
N PHE A 132 -7.38 -5.42 6.78
CA PHE A 132 -8.19 -5.61 7.98
C PHE A 132 -9.28 -6.65 7.76
N GLU A 133 -10.00 -6.57 6.63
CA GLU A 133 -11.03 -7.54 6.25
C GLU A 133 -10.50 -8.96 6.21
N HIS A 134 -9.25 -9.14 5.78
CA HIS A 134 -8.60 -10.45 5.70
C HIS A 134 -8.51 -11.13 7.06
N TRP A 135 -8.03 -10.41 8.09
CA TRP A 135 -7.89 -10.95 9.43
C TRP A 135 -9.23 -11.05 10.17
N ALA A 136 -10.15 -10.10 9.93
CA ALA A 136 -11.50 -10.15 10.46
C ALA A 136 -12.26 -11.39 9.94
N ALA A 137 -12.24 -11.63 8.63
CA ALA A 137 -12.89 -12.79 8.00
C ALA A 137 -12.31 -14.12 8.48
N ARG A 138 -11.03 -14.16 8.84
CA ARG A 138 -10.35 -15.34 9.40
C ARG A 138 -10.50 -15.48 10.90
N ARG A 139 -11.27 -14.60 11.56
CA ARG A 139 -11.48 -14.58 13.01
C ARG A 139 -10.15 -14.56 13.80
N ARG A 140 -9.19 -13.75 13.33
CA ARG A 140 -7.88 -13.55 13.95
C ARG A 140 -7.80 -12.15 14.60
N PRO A 141 -8.51 -11.94 15.73
CA PRO A 141 -8.50 -10.64 16.42
C PRO A 141 -7.11 -10.25 16.94
N ASP A 142 -6.27 -11.23 17.21
CA ASP A 142 -4.87 -11.04 17.58
C ASP A 142 -4.08 -10.29 16.49
N LEU A 143 -4.14 -10.79 15.25
CA LEU A 143 -3.46 -10.17 14.11
C LEU A 143 -4.13 -8.86 13.67
N LEU A 144 -5.46 -8.79 13.77
CA LEU A 144 -6.20 -7.57 13.49
C LEU A 144 -5.78 -6.44 14.44
N ARG A 145 -5.58 -6.75 15.73
CA ARG A 145 -5.09 -5.79 16.73
C ARG A 145 -3.69 -5.30 16.40
N VAL A 146 -2.76 -6.20 16.08
CA VAL A 146 -1.39 -5.84 15.70
C VAL A 146 -1.38 -4.90 14.50
N LEU A 147 -2.19 -5.19 13.46
CA LEU A 147 -2.31 -4.32 12.30
C LEU A 147 -2.92 -2.96 12.65
N ALA A 148 -3.97 -2.95 13.49
CA ALA A 148 -4.62 -1.71 13.91
C ALA A 148 -3.66 -0.85 14.75
N ASP A 149 -2.96 -1.46 15.71
CA ASP A 149 -1.97 -0.76 16.54
C ASP A 149 -0.86 -0.15 15.68
N TYR A 150 -0.32 -0.90 14.72
CA TYR A 150 0.68 -0.39 13.78
C TYR A 150 0.16 0.83 13.00
N VAL A 151 -1.07 0.75 12.46
CA VAL A 151 -1.65 1.84 11.67
C VAL A 151 -1.92 3.08 12.54
N ILE A 152 -2.41 2.89 13.77
CA ILE A 152 -2.65 3.99 14.70
C ILE A 152 -1.31 4.64 15.07
N ASP A 153 -0.34 3.87 15.52
CA ASP A 153 0.93 4.42 16.00
C ASP A 153 1.71 5.12 14.88
N ARG A 154 1.60 4.65 13.65
CA ARG A 154 2.34 5.18 12.51
C ARG A 154 1.67 6.37 11.83
N PHE A 155 0.35 6.35 11.70
CA PHE A 155 -0.38 7.30 10.84
C PHE A 155 -1.41 8.14 11.57
N TYR A 156 -1.85 7.72 12.78
CA TYR A 156 -2.91 8.36 13.55
C TYR A 156 -2.60 8.35 15.06
N PRO A 157 -1.38 8.80 15.48
CA PRO A 157 -0.98 8.74 16.89
C PRO A 157 -1.91 9.54 17.81
N GLU A 158 -2.62 10.55 17.29
CA GLU A 158 -3.62 11.33 18.01
C GLU A 158 -4.76 10.47 18.55
N CYS A 159 -5.11 9.37 17.89
CA CYS A 159 -6.14 8.45 18.36
C CYS A 159 -5.78 7.76 19.70
N ARG A 160 -4.48 7.69 20.05
CA ARG A 160 -4.04 7.18 21.36
C ARG A 160 -4.23 8.23 22.46
N ALA A 161 -3.99 9.50 22.16
CA ALA A 161 -4.10 10.59 23.12
C ALA A 161 -5.53 10.83 23.59
N GLU A 162 -6.52 10.64 22.72
CA GLU A 162 -7.94 10.82 23.05
C GLU A 162 -8.52 9.72 23.93
N SER A 163 -7.87 8.55 24.00
CA SER A 163 -8.32 7.42 24.82
C SER A 163 -7.93 7.54 26.31
N THR A 164 -7.19 8.59 26.68
CA THR A 164 -6.89 8.85 28.10
C THR A 164 -8.09 9.56 28.73
N PRO A 165 -8.78 8.99 29.75
CA PRO A 165 -9.94 9.64 30.37
C PRO A 165 -9.49 11.00 30.91
N LYS A 166 -10.13 12.09 30.48
CA LYS A 166 -9.99 13.40 31.14
C LYS A 166 -10.48 13.20 32.58
N THR A 167 -9.56 13.14 33.51
CA THR A 167 -9.88 13.13 34.94
C THR A 167 -10.76 14.35 35.21
N SER A 168 -12.03 14.14 35.49
CA SER A 168 -12.98 15.18 35.87
C SER A 168 -12.42 15.87 37.09
N ALA A 169 -12.03 17.15 36.91
CA ALA A 169 -11.68 18.04 38.03
C ALA A 169 -12.86 18.05 39.00
N SER A 170 -12.62 17.58 40.20
CA SER A 170 -13.55 17.63 41.31
C SER A 170 -14.01 19.07 41.55
N HIS A 171 -15.29 19.32 41.36
CA HIS A 171 -15.94 20.52 41.85
C HIS A 171 -15.99 20.40 43.39
N ASN A 172 -15.04 21.04 44.05
CA ASN A 172 -15.16 21.35 45.45
C ASN A 172 -16.22 22.44 45.61
N HIS A 173 -17.42 22.04 45.96
CA HIS A 173 -18.40 22.93 46.58
C HIS A 173 -17.93 23.21 48.01
N ALA A 174 -17.27 24.34 48.19
CA ALA A 174 -17.11 24.91 49.52
C ALA A 174 -18.47 25.46 49.95
N SER A 175 -19.07 24.71 50.87
CA SER A 175 -20.21 25.16 51.70
C SER A 175 -19.73 26.31 52.58
N GLN A 176 -20.22 27.50 52.36
CA GLN A 176 -20.18 28.55 53.36
C GLN A 176 -21.53 28.59 54.08
N ALA A 177 -21.50 28.13 55.33
CA ALA A 177 -22.52 28.46 56.31
C ALA A 177 -22.22 29.85 56.89
N ASN A 178 -23.19 30.76 56.79
CA ASN A 178 -23.69 31.64 57.85
C ASN A 178 -24.87 32.44 57.30
#